data_dc6e4be5dfc08ed139c7d9798a20ed15
#
_entry.id   dc6e4be5dfc08ed139c7d9798a20ed15
#
_cell.length_a   1.000
_cell.length_b   1.000
_cell.length_c   1.000
_cell.angle_alpha   90.00
_cell.angle_beta   90.00
_cell.angle_gamma   90.00
#
_symmetry.space_group_name_H-M   'P 1'
#
loop_
_entity.id
_entity.type
_entity.pdbx_description
1 polymer ?
#
loop_
_entity_poly.entity_id
_entity_poly.type
_entity_poly.pdbx_seq_one_letter_code
_entity_poly.pdbx_strand_id
1 'polypeptide(L)'
;MSSTTDRTEIEALFQRLARAHVDHDAAAIVESYAPDAVIYDLAPPLGRRGMNREGVATWLGGWDGPIQIDAFDVNLTVDRELAFSSALTRMRGRINGEDQDMWFRTTMCLRKINGQWRIVHDHSSVPFYMDGSYRAAVDLKP
;
A
#
# COMPACT_ATOMS: atom_id res chain seq x y z
N MET A 1 1.62 -9.43 -24.58
CA MET A 1 1.55 -10.43 -23.93
C MET A 1 2.65 -10.67 -23.02
N SER A 2 3.34 -11.05 -22.79
CA SER A 2 4.42 -11.08 -21.86
C SER A 2 3.98 -11.01 -20.46
N SER A 3 2.93 -11.63 -20.16
CA SER A 3 2.42 -11.61 -18.79
C SER A 3 3.48 -12.01 -17.75
N THR A 4 4.44 -12.88 -18.10
CA THR A 4 5.51 -13.28 -17.18
C THR A 4 6.43 -12.13 -16.86
N THR A 5 6.85 -11.36 -17.88
CA THR A 5 7.68 -10.18 -17.68
C THR A 5 6.93 -9.10 -16.91
N ASP A 6 5.68 -8.85 -17.30
CA ASP A 6 4.86 -7.86 -16.60
C ASP A 6 4.65 -8.24 -15.14
N ARG A 7 4.38 -9.52 -14.86
CA ARG A 7 4.24 -10.00 -13.48
C ARG A 7 5.51 -9.74 -12.68
N THR A 8 6.66 -10.05 -13.25
CA THR A 8 7.95 -9.84 -12.58
C THR A 8 8.18 -8.36 -12.30
N GLU A 9 7.84 -7.49 -13.26
CA GLU A 9 7.99 -6.04 -13.09
C GLU A 9 7.07 -5.51 -11.98
N ILE A 10 5.83 -6.01 -11.91
CA ILE A 10 4.89 -5.61 -10.87
C ILE A 10 5.37 -6.08 -9.50
N GLU A 11 5.84 -7.31 -9.41
CA GLU A 11 6.39 -7.84 -8.16
C GLU A 11 7.60 -7.03 -7.71
N ALA A 12 8.46 -6.63 -8.64
CA ALA A 12 9.58 -5.74 -8.34
C ALA A 12 9.12 -4.38 -7.85
N LEU A 13 8.04 -3.83 -8.42
CA LEU A 13 7.46 -2.59 -7.93
C LEU A 13 6.98 -2.73 -6.50
N PHE A 14 6.30 -3.82 -6.17
CA PHE A 14 5.83 -4.07 -4.80
C PHE A 14 7.00 -4.17 -3.82
N GLN A 15 8.09 -4.82 -4.23
CA GLN A 15 9.29 -4.93 -3.39
C GLN A 15 9.94 -3.57 -3.17
N ARG A 16 10.05 -2.76 -4.21
CA ARG A 16 10.59 -1.40 -4.08
C ARG A 16 9.73 -0.53 -3.17
N LEU A 17 8.41 -0.67 -3.28
CA LEU A 17 7.49 0.09 -2.44
C LEU A 17 7.63 -0.30 -0.97
N ALA A 18 7.73 -1.60 -0.68
CA ALA A 18 7.98 -2.08 0.68
C ALA A 18 9.32 -1.56 1.21
N ARG A 19 10.36 -1.61 0.39
CA ARG A 19 11.69 -1.13 0.76
C ARG A 19 11.68 0.37 1.03
N ALA A 20 10.93 1.13 0.25
CA ALA A 20 10.82 2.56 0.43
C ALA A 20 10.23 2.93 1.80
N HIS A 21 9.33 2.11 2.33
CA HIS A 21 8.80 2.30 3.68
C HIS A 21 9.87 2.02 4.74
N VAL A 22 10.66 0.97 4.56
CA VAL A 22 11.77 0.67 5.47
C VAL A 22 12.77 1.82 5.51
N ASP A 23 13.07 2.38 4.32
CA ASP A 23 14.09 3.41 4.17
C ASP A 23 13.56 4.83 4.34
N HIS A 24 12.26 5.00 4.60
CA HIS A 24 11.61 6.33 4.66
C HIS A 24 11.84 7.14 3.38
N ASP A 25 11.78 6.48 2.24
CA ASP A 25 12.02 7.11 0.94
C ASP A 25 10.70 7.58 0.32
N ALA A 26 10.30 8.81 0.66
CA ALA A 26 9.05 9.39 0.20
C ALA A 26 8.99 9.49 -1.33
N ALA A 27 10.10 9.82 -1.97
CA ALA A 27 10.15 9.95 -3.43
C ALA A 27 9.84 8.61 -4.12
N ALA A 28 10.44 7.52 -3.64
CA ALA A 28 10.21 6.20 -4.21
C ALA A 28 8.76 5.74 -4.01
N ILE A 29 8.17 6.07 -2.86
CA ILE A 29 6.75 5.77 -2.62
C ILE A 29 5.88 6.51 -3.65
N VAL A 30 6.08 7.82 -3.79
CA VAL A 30 5.29 8.62 -4.72
C VAL A 30 5.45 8.15 -6.16
N GLU A 31 6.67 7.79 -6.56
CA GLU A 31 6.94 7.32 -7.91
C GLU A 31 6.25 6.01 -8.26
N SER A 32 5.88 5.22 -7.27
CA SER A 32 5.16 3.96 -7.49
C SER A 32 3.72 4.18 -7.94
N TYR A 33 3.20 5.39 -7.78
CA TYR A 33 1.80 5.73 -8.08
C TYR A 33 1.70 6.61 -9.30
N ALA A 34 0.61 6.44 -10.05
CA ALA A 34 0.26 7.39 -11.11
C ALA A 34 -0.11 8.74 -10.45
N PRO A 35 0.12 9.87 -11.15
CA PRO A 35 -0.13 11.19 -10.56
C PRO A 35 -1.57 11.41 -10.09
N ASP A 36 -2.54 10.76 -10.73
CA ASP A 36 -3.96 10.91 -10.41
C ASP A 36 -4.54 9.64 -9.77
N ALA A 37 -3.71 8.79 -9.18
CA ALA A 37 -4.17 7.56 -8.54
C ALA A 37 -5.26 7.84 -7.51
N VAL A 38 -6.27 6.99 -7.49
CA VAL A 38 -7.35 7.08 -6.50
C VAL A 38 -6.93 6.27 -5.27
N ILE A 39 -6.86 6.93 -4.12
CA ILE A 39 -6.34 6.31 -2.91
C ILE A 39 -7.38 6.36 -1.79
N TYR A 40 -7.73 5.18 -1.27
CA TYR A 40 -8.58 5.02 -0.10
C TYR A 40 -7.74 4.42 1.00
N ASP A 41 -7.24 5.29 1.86
CA ASP A 41 -6.32 4.91 2.91
C ASP A 41 -7.04 4.46 4.18
N LEU A 42 -6.27 3.90 5.12
CA LEU A 42 -6.77 3.59 6.46
C LEU A 42 -7.11 4.86 7.23
N ALA A 43 -6.31 5.91 7.03
CA ALA A 43 -6.51 7.19 7.70
C ALA A 43 -7.42 8.12 6.90
N PRO A 44 -8.09 9.09 7.56
CA PRO A 44 -8.82 10.12 6.83
C PRO A 44 -7.92 10.91 5.87
N PRO A 45 -8.50 11.48 4.79
CA PRO A 45 -9.92 11.59 4.45
C PRO A 45 -10.48 10.32 3.82
N LEU A 46 -11.77 10.30 3.45
CA LEU A 46 -12.38 9.15 2.81
C LEU A 46 -11.66 8.72 1.54
N GLY A 47 -11.12 9.66 0.80
CA GLY A 47 -10.36 9.35 -0.40
C GLY A 47 -9.58 10.57 -0.86
N ARG A 48 -8.59 10.33 -1.71
CA ARG A 48 -7.80 11.40 -2.30
C ARG A 48 -7.28 10.98 -3.66
N ARG A 49 -6.81 11.97 -4.41
CA ARG A 49 -6.20 11.77 -5.72
C ARG A 49 -4.70 12.07 -5.64
N GLY A 50 -3.91 11.10 -6.08
CA GLY A 50 -2.46 11.23 -6.09
C GLY A 50 -1.82 11.13 -4.72
N MET A 51 -0.50 10.96 -4.73
CA MET A 51 0.32 10.93 -3.51
C MET A 51 1.09 12.25 -3.42
N ASN A 52 1.00 12.89 -2.27
CA ASN A 52 1.74 14.13 -2.03
C ASN A 52 3.04 13.81 -1.31
N ARG A 53 4.17 14.19 -1.90
CA ARG A 53 5.48 13.86 -1.35
C ARG A 53 5.70 14.42 0.06
N GLU A 54 5.28 15.66 0.31
CA GLU A 54 5.39 16.24 1.64
C GLU A 54 4.54 15.52 2.65
N GLY A 55 3.31 15.16 2.27
CA GLY A 55 2.42 14.41 3.14
C GLY A 55 2.97 13.04 3.48
N VAL A 56 3.52 12.35 2.49
CA VAL A 56 4.17 11.04 2.70
C VAL A 56 5.37 11.19 3.62
N ALA A 57 6.23 12.18 3.38
CA ALA A 57 7.41 12.42 4.22
C ALA A 57 7.00 12.74 5.66
N THR A 58 5.96 13.53 5.86
CA THR A 58 5.45 13.85 7.20
C THR A 58 4.94 12.59 7.90
N TRP A 59 4.20 11.76 7.19
CA TRP A 59 3.69 10.51 7.75
C TRP A 59 4.84 9.57 8.14
N LEU A 60 5.83 9.40 7.26
CA LEU A 60 7.01 8.58 7.54
C LEU A 60 7.74 9.10 8.77
N GLY A 61 7.87 10.43 8.90
CA GLY A 61 8.57 11.06 10.00
C GLY A 61 7.91 10.86 11.36
N GLY A 62 6.66 10.43 11.39
CA GLY A 62 5.97 10.08 12.63
C GLY A 62 6.37 8.71 13.19
N TRP A 63 7.12 7.93 12.44
CA TRP A 63 7.59 6.61 12.87
C TRP A 63 9.03 6.71 13.36
N ASP A 64 9.36 5.91 14.37
CA ASP A 64 10.68 5.97 15.02
C ASP A 64 11.76 5.19 14.25
N GLY A 65 11.50 4.74 13.08
CA GLY A 65 12.46 3.97 12.30
C GLY A 65 11.76 3.21 11.18
N PRO A 66 12.30 2.08 10.76
CA PRO A 66 11.75 1.34 9.63
C PRO A 66 10.29 0.98 9.81
N ILE A 67 9.52 1.11 8.74
CA ILE A 67 8.15 0.61 8.67
C ILE A 67 8.21 -0.65 7.81
N GLN A 68 7.91 -1.79 8.41
CA GLN A 68 7.91 -3.05 7.68
C GLN A 68 6.51 -3.36 7.18
N ILE A 69 6.40 -3.58 5.89
CA ILE A 69 5.13 -3.90 5.25
C ILE A 69 5.31 -5.20 4.50
N ASP A 70 4.57 -6.22 4.91
CA ASP A 70 4.61 -7.54 4.30
C ASP A 70 3.23 -7.92 3.81
N ALA A 71 3.16 -8.43 2.58
CA ALA A 71 1.92 -8.88 1.98
C ALA A 71 1.86 -10.41 1.99
N PHE A 72 0.71 -10.94 2.37
CA PHE A 72 0.45 -12.37 2.44
C PHE A 72 -0.77 -12.70 1.61
N ASP A 73 -0.82 -13.94 1.13
CA ASP A 73 -1.96 -14.43 0.35
C ASP A 73 -2.22 -13.53 -0.85
N VAL A 74 -1.15 -13.15 -1.54
CA VAL A 74 -1.20 -12.22 -2.66
C VAL A 74 -1.79 -12.92 -3.88
N ASN A 75 -2.84 -12.32 -4.45
CA ASN A 75 -3.43 -12.76 -5.69
C ASN A 75 -3.26 -11.65 -6.73
N LEU A 76 -2.38 -11.88 -7.69
CA LEU A 76 -2.08 -10.92 -8.74
C LEU A 76 -2.60 -11.43 -10.07
N THR A 77 -3.43 -10.63 -10.71
CA THR A 77 -3.95 -10.89 -12.05
C THR A 77 -3.43 -9.81 -12.99
N VAL A 78 -2.87 -10.22 -14.10
CA VAL A 78 -2.31 -9.31 -15.11
C VAL A 78 -2.98 -9.61 -16.45
N ASP A 79 -3.48 -8.57 -17.10
CA ASP A 79 -4.07 -8.69 -18.44
C ASP A 79 -3.67 -7.47 -19.26
N ARG A 80 -2.75 -7.67 -20.21
CA ARG A 80 -2.22 -6.60 -21.07
C ARG A 80 -1.62 -5.49 -20.22
N GLU A 81 -2.19 -4.30 -20.26
CA GLU A 81 -1.66 -3.12 -19.57
C GLU A 81 -2.38 -2.83 -18.27
N LEU A 82 -3.19 -3.77 -17.80
CA LEU A 82 -3.92 -3.64 -16.54
C LEU A 82 -3.60 -4.82 -15.62
N ALA A 83 -3.58 -4.55 -14.34
CA ALA A 83 -3.40 -5.58 -13.34
C ALA A 83 -4.13 -5.19 -12.06
N PHE A 84 -4.48 -6.19 -11.28
CA PHE A 84 -4.95 -5.94 -9.93
C PHE A 84 -4.41 -7.01 -8.99
N SER A 85 -4.30 -6.62 -7.73
CA SER A 85 -3.77 -7.49 -6.69
C SER A 85 -4.60 -7.32 -5.43
N SER A 86 -4.84 -8.41 -4.74
CA SER A 86 -5.41 -8.36 -3.39
C SER A 86 -4.48 -9.10 -2.43
N ALA A 87 -4.42 -8.63 -1.19
CA ALA A 87 -3.54 -9.23 -0.20
C ALA A 87 -4.02 -8.93 1.21
N LEU A 88 -3.56 -9.76 2.15
CA LEU A 88 -3.60 -9.42 3.56
C LEU A 88 -2.23 -8.83 3.90
N THR A 89 -2.22 -7.63 4.46
CA THR A 89 -1.01 -6.87 4.66
C THR A 89 -0.77 -6.64 6.13
N ARG A 90 0.48 -6.86 6.54
CA ARG A 90 0.91 -6.62 7.91
C ARG A 90 1.86 -5.44 7.93
N MET A 91 1.61 -4.48 8.80
CA MET A 91 2.45 -3.30 8.97
C MET A 91 2.97 -3.27 10.39
N ARG A 92 4.30 -3.17 10.53
CA ARG A 92 4.98 -3.15 11.82
C ARG A 92 5.98 -2.01 11.86
N GLY A 93 6.14 -1.45 13.05
CA GLY A 93 7.10 -0.38 13.30
C GLY A 93 6.91 0.14 14.71
N ARG A 94 7.48 1.32 14.99
CA ARG A 94 7.37 1.95 16.31
C ARG A 94 6.94 3.40 16.14
N ILE A 95 6.08 3.85 17.04
CA ILE A 95 5.65 5.25 17.13
C ILE A 95 5.77 5.66 18.58
N ASN A 96 6.57 6.70 18.85
CA ASN A 96 6.79 7.21 20.21
C ASN A 96 7.21 6.11 21.18
N GLY A 97 8.08 5.20 20.70
CA GLY A 97 8.60 4.10 21.51
C GLY A 97 7.67 2.91 21.67
N GLU A 98 6.47 2.96 21.11
CA GLU A 98 5.51 1.87 21.19
C GLU A 98 5.46 1.06 19.92
N ASP A 99 5.48 -0.26 20.05
CA ASP A 99 5.41 -1.16 18.91
C ASP A 99 4.03 -1.11 18.27
N GLN A 100 4.02 -1.02 16.94
CA GLN A 100 2.82 -1.08 16.12
C GLN A 100 2.84 -2.38 15.32
N ASP A 101 1.72 -3.07 15.27
CA ASP A 101 1.58 -4.32 14.52
C ASP A 101 0.12 -4.45 14.13
N MET A 102 -0.17 -4.26 12.85
CA MET A 102 -1.55 -4.22 12.39
C MET A 102 -1.70 -4.95 11.08
N TRP A 103 -2.79 -5.71 10.97
CA TRP A 103 -3.18 -6.39 9.73
C TRP A 103 -4.34 -5.64 9.09
N PHE A 104 -4.30 -5.51 7.78
CA PHE A 104 -5.37 -4.88 7.02
C PHE A 104 -5.45 -5.50 5.62
N ARG A 105 -6.49 -5.16 4.89
CA ARG A 105 -6.71 -5.65 3.54
C ARG A 105 -6.25 -4.60 2.56
N THR A 106 -5.58 -5.05 1.48
CA THR A 106 -5.07 -4.15 0.45
C THR A 106 -5.51 -4.65 -0.92
N THR A 107 -6.05 -3.76 -1.72
CA THR A 107 -6.30 -4.01 -3.14
C THR A 107 -5.60 -2.92 -3.91
N MET A 108 -4.79 -3.32 -4.89
CA MET A 108 -4.09 -2.38 -5.76
C MET A 108 -4.45 -2.68 -7.20
N CYS A 109 -4.78 -1.63 -7.95
CA CYS A 109 -4.96 -1.70 -9.39
C CYS A 109 -3.80 -0.97 -10.04
N LEU A 110 -3.25 -1.57 -11.10
CA LEU A 110 -2.07 -1.04 -11.76
C LEU A 110 -2.33 -0.89 -13.26
N ARG A 111 -1.63 0.05 -13.86
CA ARG A 111 -1.66 0.26 -15.30
C ARG A 111 -0.23 0.44 -15.79
N LYS A 112 0.04 -0.10 -16.98
CA LYS A 112 1.31 0.13 -17.64
C LYS A 112 1.19 1.43 -18.44
N ILE A 113 1.96 2.44 -18.02
CA ILE A 113 1.92 3.78 -18.60
C ILE A 113 3.30 4.10 -19.14
N ASN A 114 3.38 4.37 -20.43
CA ASN A 114 4.67 4.65 -21.09
C ASN A 114 5.72 3.58 -20.79
N GLY A 115 5.29 2.32 -20.82
CA GLY A 115 6.18 1.18 -20.60
C GLY A 115 6.49 0.87 -19.14
N GLN A 116 5.90 1.60 -18.18
CA GLN A 116 6.15 1.38 -16.77
C GLN A 116 4.87 1.12 -15.99
N TRP A 117 4.90 0.14 -15.12
CA TRP A 117 3.77 -0.14 -14.25
C TRP A 117 3.67 0.89 -13.13
N ARG A 118 2.46 1.39 -12.91
CA ARG A 118 2.16 2.36 -11.84
C ARG A 118 0.87 1.95 -11.15
N ILE A 119 0.77 2.23 -9.86
CA ILE A 119 -0.46 2.01 -9.11
C ILE A 119 -1.44 3.14 -9.46
N VAL A 120 -2.63 2.78 -9.93
CA VAL A 120 -3.68 3.74 -10.28
C VAL A 120 -4.80 3.76 -9.25
N HIS A 121 -4.88 2.74 -8.41
CA HIS A 121 -5.83 2.68 -7.30
C HIS A 121 -5.25 1.84 -6.19
N ASP A 122 -5.39 2.33 -4.96
CA ASP A 122 -4.92 1.64 -3.78
C ASP A 122 -5.99 1.78 -2.70
N HIS A 123 -6.50 0.65 -2.23
CA HIS A 123 -7.54 0.62 -1.21
C HIS A 123 -7.09 -0.26 -0.06
N SER A 124 -6.90 0.37 1.08
CA SER A 124 -6.57 -0.31 2.32
C SER A 124 -7.73 -0.18 3.29
N SER A 125 -8.08 -1.26 3.99
CA SER A 125 -9.21 -1.22 4.90
C SER A 125 -9.04 -2.23 6.03
N VAL A 126 -9.69 -1.94 7.15
CA VAL A 126 -9.94 -2.91 8.20
C VAL A 126 -11.45 -2.98 8.40
N PRO A 127 -12.00 -4.13 8.83
CA PRO A 127 -13.38 -4.14 9.22
C PRO A 127 -13.57 -3.36 10.51
N PHE A 128 -14.77 -2.91 10.77
CA PHE A 128 -15.10 -2.46 12.13
C PHE A 128 -15.99 -3.51 12.81
N TYR A 129 -15.98 -3.48 14.12
CA TYR A 129 -16.77 -4.44 14.89
C TYR A 129 -18.26 -4.17 14.73
N MET A 130 -19.02 -5.24 14.47
CA MET A 130 -20.47 -5.19 14.25
C MET A 130 -21.25 -5.39 15.55
N ASP A 131 -20.72 -4.83 16.63
CA ASP A 131 -21.30 -4.93 17.98
C ASP A 131 -21.99 -3.63 18.43
N GLY A 132 -22.17 -2.69 17.49
CA GLY A 132 -22.74 -1.37 17.77
C GLY A 132 -21.71 -0.32 18.13
N SER A 133 -20.44 -0.69 18.35
CA SER A 133 -19.39 0.28 18.70
C SER A 133 -18.82 1.02 17.53
N TYR A 134 -18.84 0.41 16.33
CA TYR A 134 -18.17 0.91 15.12
C TYR A 134 -16.66 1.11 15.32
N ARG A 135 -16.04 0.40 16.27
CA ARG A 135 -14.60 0.48 16.44
C ARG A 135 -13.88 -0.29 15.35
N ALA A 136 -12.78 0.28 14.85
CA ALA A 136 -11.94 -0.41 13.88
C ALA A 136 -11.33 -1.67 14.49
N ALA A 137 -11.40 -2.77 13.76
CA ALA A 137 -10.93 -4.08 14.25
C ALA A 137 -9.43 -4.23 13.95
N VAL A 138 -8.60 -3.40 14.60
CA VAL A 138 -7.16 -3.36 14.38
C VAL A 138 -6.41 -4.47 15.09
N ASP A 139 -7.09 -5.25 15.91
CA ASP A 139 -6.51 -6.36 16.67
C ASP A 139 -6.66 -7.72 15.97
N LEU A 140 -7.31 -7.76 14.82
CA LEU A 140 -7.52 -9.01 14.09
C LEU A 140 -6.23 -9.51 13.46
N LYS A 141 -6.12 -10.83 13.40
CA LYS A 141 -5.01 -11.53 12.71
C LYS A 141 -5.62 -12.63 11.85
N PRO A 142 -4.98 -12.94 10.70
CA PRO A 142 -5.46 -14.04 9.86
C PRO A 142 -5.30 -15.39 10.50
#